data_2b3ccab39c9d65b8be0ef9fe107eba86
#
_entry.id   2b3ccab39c9d65b8be0ef9fe107eba86
#
_cell.length_a   1.000
_cell.length_b   1.000
_cell.length_c   1.000
_cell.angle_alpha   90.00
_cell.angle_beta   90.00
_cell.angle_gamma   90.00
#
_symmetry.space_group_name_H-M   'P 1'
#
loop_
_entity.id
_entity.type
_entity.pdbx_description
1 polymer ?
#
loop_
_entity_poly.entity_id
_entity_poly.type
_entity_poly.pdbx_seq_one_letter_code
_entity_poly.pdbx_strand_id
1 'polypeptide(L)'
;MMPDSFNQKLFYNTILSQTFSWDGNYLIAGNIYGDVSVYELSRALGPHKVEENELQGPNYHFTAHPNQHVESMTATENFLVTGTSGEICGWDWKVITSNKAQKSKVAWTVQIPANKDSYEKPDVNYLVYSKQNHLLYAGCGDNNIYIINMEDGKILRNMQGHTDYIHGLSLMGSQLASCSEDGTVRLWDLRKKENTNILTPHLIDKVARPKLGKWIAAIDFTEDWLLCGGGPSLSLWHMRTMEAATVFELPDQGIHVAKIYEERVIAAGASPHVYHLTYQGETLAKVPTSSNTVYNITYQETPQKVLSIAGSSNNLDVCTNFNYCEIILKFA
;
A
#
# COMPACT_ATOMS: atom_id res chain seq x y z
N MET A 1 4.23 33.71 -18.85
CA MET A 1 4.40 33.47 -17.41
C MET A 1 4.73 32.01 -17.27
N MET A 2 5.89 31.64 -16.71
CA MET A 2 6.13 30.24 -16.30
C MET A 2 5.13 29.93 -15.20
N PRO A 3 4.48 28.74 -15.23
CA PRO A 3 3.61 28.33 -14.13
C PRO A 3 4.45 28.28 -12.85
N ASP A 4 3.89 28.78 -11.74
CA ASP A 4 4.53 28.72 -10.44
C ASP A 4 4.99 27.28 -10.14
N SER A 5 6.16 27.12 -9.58
CA SER A 5 6.72 25.80 -9.22
C SER A 5 5.77 24.97 -8.33
N PHE A 6 4.93 25.65 -7.58
CA PHE A 6 3.86 25.07 -6.76
C PHE A 6 2.78 24.40 -7.63
N ASN A 7 2.30 25.07 -8.69
CA ASN A 7 1.30 24.51 -9.62
C ASN A 7 1.85 23.29 -10.39
N GLN A 8 3.15 23.28 -10.70
CA GLN A 8 3.78 22.13 -11.35
C GLN A 8 3.85 20.91 -10.42
N LYS A 9 4.22 21.10 -9.15
CA LYS A 9 4.24 20.01 -8.17
C LYS A 9 2.86 19.37 -8.00
N LEU A 10 1.80 20.15 -7.89
CA LEU A 10 0.44 19.63 -7.78
C LEU A 10 0.02 18.81 -9.02
N PHE A 11 0.39 19.29 -10.21
CA PHE A 11 0.03 18.61 -11.46
C PHE A 11 0.72 17.24 -11.62
N TYR A 12 1.99 17.12 -11.19
CA TYR A 12 2.77 15.88 -11.28
C TYR A 12 2.75 15.07 -9.99
N ASN A 13 1.94 15.45 -9.01
CA ASN A 13 1.89 14.72 -7.75
C ASN A 13 1.37 13.29 -7.97
N THR A 14 1.96 12.38 -7.23
CA THR A 14 1.55 10.98 -7.16
C THR A 14 1.52 10.55 -5.70
N ILE A 15 0.41 9.99 -5.29
CA ILE A 15 0.23 9.45 -3.95
C ILE A 15 0.58 7.95 -4.02
N LEU A 16 1.66 7.56 -3.36
CA LEU A 16 2.19 6.21 -3.40
C LEU A 16 1.64 5.33 -2.27
N SER A 17 1.45 5.91 -1.11
CA SER A 17 1.07 5.17 0.09
C SER A 17 -0.04 5.85 0.88
N GLN A 18 -0.86 5.06 1.54
CA GLN A 18 -1.91 5.54 2.44
C GLN A 18 -2.21 4.49 3.52
N THR A 19 -2.70 4.96 4.66
CA THR A 19 -3.15 4.12 5.76
C THR A 19 -4.21 4.84 6.59
N PHE A 20 -4.99 4.10 7.35
CA PHE A 20 -5.81 4.67 8.41
C PHE A 20 -5.00 4.72 9.72
N SER A 21 -5.33 5.68 10.59
CA SER A 21 -4.81 5.68 11.95
C SER A 21 -5.28 4.46 12.72
N TRP A 22 -4.58 4.12 13.79
CA TRP A 22 -4.90 2.95 14.59
C TRP A 22 -6.33 2.94 15.15
N ASP A 23 -6.84 4.10 15.50
CA ASP A 23 -8.21 4.30 15.99
C ASP A 23 -9.24 4.46 14.86
N GLY A 24 -8.80 4.49 13.61
CA GLY A 24 -9.63 4.65 12.43
C GLY A 24 -10.23 6.05 12.23
N ASN A 25 -9.77 7.04 12.98
CA ASN A 25 -10.33 8.41 12.91
C ASN A 25 -9.70 9.27 11.82
N TYR A 26 -8.52 8.90 11.36
CA TYR A 26 -7.77 9.64 10.35
C TYR A 26 -7.42 8.76 9.15
N LEU A 27 -7.49 9.35 7.96
CA LEU A 27 -6.87 8.83 6.74
C LEU A 27 -5.57 9.61 6.52
N ILE A 28 -4.49 8.89 6.22
CA ILE A 28 -3.16 9.46 6.00
C ILE A 28 -2.68 9.05 4.63
N ALA A 29 -2.07 9.97 3.89
CA ALA A 29 -1.50 9.71 2.57
C ALA A 29 -0.11 10.31 2.44
N GLY A 30 0.77 9.64 1.70
CA GLY A 30 2.13 10.04 1.41
C GLY A 30 2.41 10.10 -0.09
N ASN A 31 3.22 11.06 -0.51
CA ASN A 31 3.47 11.35 -1.91
C ASN A 31 4.95 11.16 -2.33
N ILE A 32 5.19 11.36 -3.64
CA ILE A 32 6.54 11.30 -4.25
C ILE A 32 7.48 12.43 -3.82
N TYR A 33 6.98 13.47 -3.17
CA TYR A 33 7.80 14.60 -2.72
C TYR A 33 8.22 14.50 -1.24
N GLY A 34 7.81 13.42 -0.57
CA GLY A 34 8.10 13.18 0.84
C GLY A 34 7.13 13.85 1.80
N ASP A 35 6.04 14.38 1.29
CA ASP A 35 5.02 15.02 2.11
C ASP A 35 3.96 14.01 2.56
N VAL A 36 3.42 14.27 3.74
CA VAL A 36 2.34 13.49 4.36
C VAL A 36 1.18 14.41 4.66
N SER A 37 0.00 14.02 4.19
CA SER A 37 -1.28 14.69 4.46
C SER A 37 -2.15 13.83 5.37
N VAL A 38 -2.81 14.46 6.35
CA VAL A 38 -3.64 13.82 7.38
C VAL A 38 -5.05 14.41 7.33
N TYR A 39 -6.05 13.56 7.18
CA TYR A 39 -7.47 13.92 7.06
C TYR A 39 -8.25 13.33 8.22
N GLU A 40 -8.95 14.15 8.97
CA GLU A 40 -9.89 13.71 9.99
C GLU A 40 -11.20 13.27 9.33
N LEU A 41 -11.54 11.99 9.45
CA LEU A 41 -12.68 11.40 8.76
C LEU A 41 -14.02 11.97 9.23
N SER A 42 -14.16 12.31 10.50
CA SER A 42 -15.37 12.97 11.03
C SER A 42 -15.66 14.30 10.33
N ARG A 43 -14.60 15.04 9.95
CA ARG A 43 -14.71 16.28 9.18
C ARG A 43 -14.94 16.00 7.69
N ALA A 44 -14.14 15.09 7.11
CA ALA A 44 -14.19 14.79 5.69
C ALA A 44 -15.53 14.16 5.24
N LEU A 45 -16.15 13.36 6.10
CA LEU A 45 -17.39 12.63 5.82
C LEU A 45 -18.64 13.27 6.45
N GLY A 46 -18.48 14.37 7.20
CA GLY A 46 -19.58 15.02 7.91
C GLY A 46 -20.56 15.75 6.99
N PRO A 47 -21.83 15.91 7.40
CA PRO A 47 -22.86 16.63 6.62
C PRO A 47 -22.69 18.16 6.73
N HIS A 48 -21.58 18.72 6.31
CA HIS A 48 -21.30 20.14 6.49
C HIS A 48 -21.69 20.99 5.25
N LYS A 49 -22.34 22.13 5.54
CA LYS A 49 -22.64 23.22 4.60
C LYS A 49 -21.46 24.19 4.41
N VAL A 50 -20.22 23.73 4.51
CA VAL A 50 -19.04 24.56 4.26
C VAL A 50 -18.71 24.52 2.77
N GLU A 51 -18.19 25.61 2.21
CA GLU A 51 -17.85 25.69 0.79
C GLU A 51 -17.01 24.47 0.37
N GLU A 52 -17.42 23.79 -0.70
CA GLU A 52 -16.86 22.49 -1.16
C GLU A 52 -15.32 22.45 -1.22
N ASN A 53 -14.68 23.60 -1.41
CA ASN A 53 -13.24 23.69 -1.53
C ASN A 53 -12.49 23.62 -0.18
N GLU A 54 -13.08 24.01 0.94
CA GLU A 54 -12.41 23.97 2.25
C GLU A 54 -12.45 22.58 2.89
N LEU A 55 -13.50 21.79 2.61
CA LEU A 55 -13.65 20.44 3.16
C LEU A 55 -12.71 19.39 2.53
N GLN A 56 -12.19 19.66 1.34
CA GLN A 56 -11.39 18.71 0.57
C GLN A 56 -9.91 18.70 0.94
N GLY A 57 -9.40 19.70 1.65
CA GLY A 57 -8.00 19.77 2.07
C GLY A 57 -7.70 18.97 3.35
N PRO A 58 -6.41 18.65 3.59
CA PRO A 58 -6.00 17.97 4.81
C PRO A 58 -6.17 18.85 6.06
N ASN A 59 -6.41 18.23 7.20
CA ASN A 59 -6.40 18.90 8.51
C ASN A 59 -4.98 19.30 8.91
N TYR A 60 -4.04 18.41 8.62
CA TYR A 60 -2.62 18.58 8.94
C TYR A 60 -1.78 18.07 7.77
N HIS A 61 -0.63 18.67 7.55
CA HIS A 61 0.37 18.20 6.59
C HIS A 61 1.78 18.51 7.10
N PHE A 62 2.74 17.70 6.71
CA PHE A 62 4.15 17.91 7.03
C PHE A 62 5.04 17.17 6.03
N THR A 63 6.28 17.65 5.87
CA THR A 63 7.28 16.94 5.07
C THR A 63 7.96 15.90 5.96
N ALA A 64 7.70 14.63 5.67
CA ALA A 64 8.29 13.50 6.38
C ALA A 64 9.71 13.20 5.88
N HIS A 65 9.90 13.13 4.58
CA HIS A 65 11.15 12.73 3.94
C HIS A 65 11.57 13.74 2.87
N PRO A 66 12.28 14.82 3.22
CA PRO A 66 12.67 15.85 2.25
C PRO A 66 13.45 15.26 1.06
N ASN A 67 12.96 15.52 -0.15
CA ASN A 67 13.54 15.03 -1.43
C ASN A 67 13.58 13.49 -1.61
N GLN A 68 12.75 12.77 -0.89
CA GLN A 68 12.58 11.32 -1.02
C GLN A 68 11.08 11.00 -1.09
N HIS A 69 10.72 9.85 -1.59
CA HIS A 69 9.33 9.40 -1.66
C HIS A 69 8.85 8.84 -0.31
N VAL A 70 7.55 8.94 -0.02
CA VAL A 70 6.90 8.15 1.01
C VAL A 70 6.42 6.87 0.34
N GLU A 71 7.32 5.88 0.21
CA GLU A 71 7.07 4.64 -0.56
C GLU A 71 5.98 3.79 0.08
N SER A 72 6.05 3.67 1.39
CA SER A 72 5.13 2.84 2.15
C SER A 72 4.77 3.44 3.49
N MET A 73 3.62 3.06 4.03
CA MET A 73 3.23 3.44 5.39
C MET A 73 2.34 2.40 6.05
N THR A 74 2.38 2.40 7.37
CA THR A 74 1.50 1.61 8.22
C THR A 74 1.26 2.33 9.54
N ALA A 75 0.24 1.91 10.27
CA ALA A 75 -0.12 2.48 11.57
C ALA A 75 0.14 1.48 12.70
N THR A 76 0.67 1.99 13.80
CA THR A 76 0.70 1.30 15.08
C THR A 76 -0.12 2.08 16.10
N GLU A 77 -0.29 1.58 17.31
CA GLU A 77 -1.04 2.24 18.37
C GLU A 77 -0.52 3.65 18.69
N ASN A 78 0.81 3.83 18.60
CA ASN A 78 1.46 5.08 19.02
C ASN A 78 2.03 5.90 17.87
N PHE A 79 2.28 5.27 16.72
CA PHE A 79 3.02 5.90 15.63
C PHE A 79 2.38 5.65 14.27
N LEU A 80 2.39 6.68 13.43
CA LEU A 80 2.46 6.49 11.98
C LEU A 80 3.88 6.03 11.66
N VAL A 81 4.01 5.00 10.84
CA VAL A 81 5.30 4.49 10.37
C VAL A 81 5.39 4.69 8.87
N THR A 82 6.45 5.33 8.40
CA THR A 82 6.70 5.60 6.98
C THR A 82 8.00 4.96 6.54
N GLY A 83 8.02 4.40 5.34
CA GLY A 83 9.20 3.85 4.68
C GLY A 83 9.62 4.72 3.48
N THR A 84 10.92 4.92 3.35
CA THR A 84 11.58 5.62 2.25
C THR A 84 12.90 4.91 1.88
N SER A 85 13.72 5.52 1.03
CA SER A 85 15.02 4.92 0.66
C SER A 85 15.96 4.83 1.87
N GLY A 86 16.22 3.59 2.30
CA GLY A 86 17.18 3.23 3.35
C GLY A 86 16.73 3.43 4.77
N GLU A 87 15.51 3.91 5.03
CA GLU A 87 15.07 4.12 6.40
C GLU A 87 13.56 3.97 6.60
N ILE A 88 13.22 3.65 7.84
CA ILE A 88 11.85 3.59 8.35
C ILE A 88 11.76 4.58 9.51
N CYS A 89 10.78 5.48 9.47
CA CYS A 89 10.57 6.52 10.46
C CYS A 89 9.24 6.37 11.18
N GLY A 90 9.25 6.61 12.49
CA GLY A 90 8.04 6.68 13.31
C GLY A 90 7.69 8.11 13.72
N TRP A 91 6.41 8.46 13.62
CA TRP A 91 5.85 9.78 13.89
C TRP A 91 4.77 9.65 14.95
N ASP A 92 4.91 10.35 16.07
CA ASP A 92 3.95 10.30 17.18
C ASP A 92 2.58 10.87 16.74
N TRP A 93 1.52 10.07 16.91
CA TRP A 93 0.14 10.46 16.57
C TRP A 93 -0.27 11.76 17.23
N LYS A 94 0.08 11.99 18.50
CA LYS A 94 -0.27 13.21 19.25
C LYS A 94 0.32 14.47 18.65
N VAL A 95 1.44 14.34 17.93
CA VAL A 95 2.09 15.47 17.27
C VAL A 95 1.49 15.71 15.90
N ILE A 96 1.38 14.68 15.06
CA ILE A 96 0.94 14.83 13.68
C ILE A 96 -0.55 15.12 13.54
N THR A 97 -1.37 14.81 14.56
CA THR A 97 -2.82 15.14 14.63
C THR A 97 -3.09 16.43 15.41
N SER A 98 -2.11 17.28 15.59
CA SER A 98 -2.23 18.56 16.28
C SER A 98 -1.88 19.73 15.37
N ASN A 99 -2.24 20.96 15.80
CA ASN A 99 -1.85 22.20 15.11
C ASN A 99 -0.31 22.42 15.03
N LYS A 100 0.48 21.48 15.57
CA LYS A 100 1.94 21.47 15.51
C LYS A 100 2.51 20.52 14.45
N ALA A 101 1.65 19.89 13.63
CA ALA A 101 2.07 18.91 12.63
C ALA A 101 3.19 19.42 11.70
N GLN A 102 3.15 20.67 11.26
CA GLN A 102 4.21 21.28 10.43
C GLN A 102 5.59 21.33 11.11
N LYS A 103 5.67 21.17 12.43
CA LYS A 103 6.90 21.08 13.22
C LYS A 103 7.17 19.64 13.66
N SER A 104 6.55 18.68 13.04
CA SER A 104 6.72 17.27 13.36
C SER A 104 8.18 16.88 13.24
N LYS A 105 8.67 16.21 14.28
CA LYS A 105 10.00 15.60 14.29
C LYS A 105 9.81 14.10 14.33
N VAL A 106 10.69 13.40 13.65
CA VAL A 106 10.76 11.94 13.74
C VAL A 106 10.96 11.54 15.20
N ALA A 107 10.15 10.61 15.68
CA ALA A 107 10.26 10.07 17.03
C ALA A 107 11.36 9.02 17.12
N TRP A 108 11.48 8.20 16.10
CA TRP A 108 12.53 7.19 15.96
C TRP A 108 12.77 6.85 14.48
N THR A 109 13.95 6.32 14.20
CA THR A 109 14.36 5.88 12.87
C THR A 109 15.06 4.53 12.95
N VAL A 110 14.73 3.63 12.03
CA VAL A 110 15.45 2.38 11.79
C VAL A 110 16.11 2.47 10.43
N GLN A 111 17.44 2.31 10.37
CA GLN A 111 18.18 2.28 9.12
C GLN A 111 18.19 0.87 8.54
N ILE A 112 17.80 0.75 7.27
CA ILE A 112 17.95 -0.51 6.53
C ILE A 112 19.39 -0.65 6.07
N PRO A 113 20.04 -1.79 6.28
CA PRO A 113 21.42 -1.99 5.90
C PRO A 113 21.62 -1.79 4.39
N ALA A 114 22.54 -0.91 4.01
CA ALA A 114 22.94 -0.78 2.62
C ALA A 114 23.69 -2.04 2.16
N ASN A 115 23.49 -2.44 0.92
CA ASN A 115 24.30 -3.51 0.33
C ASN A 115 25.74 -3.03 0.21
N LYS A 116 26.72 -3.85 0.61
CA LYS A 116 28.15 -3.48 0.61
C LYS A 116 28.68 -3.12 -0.77
N ASP A 117 28.05 -3.65 -1.81
CA ASP A 117 28.46 -3.47 -3.21
C ASP A 117 27.65 -2.39 -3.95
N SER A 118 26.70 -1.75 -3.29
CA SER A 118 25.84 -0.69 -3.84
C SER A 118 25.94 0.58 -3.00
N TYR A 119 26.12 1.72 -3.64
CA TYR A 119 26.04 3.03 -3.00
C TYR A 119 24.57 3.46 -2.76
N GLU A 120 23.62 2.78 -3.38
CA GLU A 120 22.20 3.07 -3.26
C GLU A 120 21.61 2.38 -2.03
N LYS A 121 20.84 3.14 -1.28
CA LYS A 121 20.07 2.61 -0.17
C LYS A 121 18.82 1.91 -0.70
N PRO A 122 18.44 0.74 -0.15
CA PRO A 122 17.27 0.02 -0.64
C PRO A 122 15.98 0.76 -0.27
N ASP A 123 15.07 0.89 -1.21
CA ASP A 123 13.74 1.43 -0.95
C ASP A 123 12.93 0.50 -0.04
N VAL A 124 12.17 1.08 0.86
CA VAL A 124 11.24 0.35 1.74
C VAL A 124 9.86 0.36 1.07
N ASN A 125 9.65 -0.59 0.15
CA ASN A 125 8.50 -0.61 -0.74
C ASN A 125 7.18 -0.97 -0.06
N TYR A 126 7.24 -1.75 1.01
CA TYR A 126 6.03 -2.18 1.71
C TYR A 126 6.27 -2.41 3.20
N LEU A 127 5.31 -1.99 4.01
CA LEU A 127 5.32 -2.14 5.46
C LEU A 127 4.05 -2.84 5.95
N VAL A 128 4.22 -3.84 6.80
CA VAL A 128 3.11 -4.50 7.50
C VAL A 128 3.45 -4.64 8.98
N TYR A 129 2.55 -4.20 9.85
CA TYR A 129 2.70 -4.31 11.29
C TYR A 129 1.86 -5.45 11.88
N SER A 130 2.48 -6.28 12.70
CA SER A 130 1.81 -7.31 13.50
C SER A 130 1.61 -6.83 14.93
N LYS A 131 0.37 -6.49 15.29
CA LYS A 131 0.01 -6.15 16.66
C LYS A 131 0.31 -7.28 17.64
N GLN A 132 -0.01 -8.53 17.24
CA GLN A 132 0.09 -9.69 18.12
C GLN A 132 1.51 -9.91 18.62
N ASN A 133 2.51 -9.62 17.80
CA ASN A 133 3.92 -9.89 18.08
C ASN A 133 4.76 -8.62 18.26
N HIS A 134 4.17 -7.45 18.11
CA HIS A 134 4.85 -6.14 18.07
C HIS A 134 6.01 -6.10 17.06
N LEU A 135 5.82 -6.75 15.90
CA LEU A 135 6.81 -6.83 14.84
C LEU A 135 6.37 -6.06 13.60
N LEU A 136 7.32 -5.37 13.01
CA LEU A 136 7.17 -4.72 11.70
C LEU A 136 7.92 -5.55 10.65
N TYR A 137 7.26 -5.80 9.53
CA TYR A 137 7.83 -6.46 8.36
C TYR A 137 7.99 -5.45 7.26
N ALA A 138 9.20 -5.33 6.72
CA ALA A 138 9.55 -4.38 5.67
C ALA A 138 10.07 -5.12 4.44
N GLY A 139 9.33 -5.07 3.33
CA GLY A 139 9.74 -5.55 2.02
C GLY A 139 10.54 -4.49 1.29
N CYS A 140 11.77 -4.81 0.92
CA CYS A 140 12.73 -3.83 0.42
C CYS A 140 13.23 -4.12 -0.99
N GLY A 141 13.80 -3.07 -1.61
CA GLY A 141 14.41 -3.11 -2.93
C GLY A 141 15.74 -3.88 -3.01
N ASP A 142 16.28 -4.33 -1.90
CA ASP A 142 17.43 -5.24 -1.84
C ASP A 142 17.02 -6.72 -1.80
N ASN A 143 15.78 -7.03 -2.15
CA ASN A 143 15.23 -8.38 -2.25
C ASN A 143 15.00 -9.07 -0.88
N ASN A 144 15.17 -8.34 0.23
CA ASN A 144 15.01 -8.85 1.58
C ASN A 144 13.71 -8.37 2.23
N ILE A 145 13.18 -9.21 3.13
CA ILE A 145 12.15 -8.79 4.08
C ILE A 145 12.81 -8.68 5.45
N TYR A 146 12.85 -7.48 6.01
CA TYR A 146 13.38 -7.24 7.35
C TYR A 146 12.29 -7.38 8.40
N ILE A 147 12.62 -8.06 9.50
CA ILE A 147 11.76 -8.18 10.67
C ILE A 147 12.33 -7.31 11.77
N ILE A 148 11.54 -6.34 12.20
CA ILE A 148 11.94 -5.28 13.13
C ILE A 148 11.09 -5.39 14.39
N ASN A 149 11.74 -5.42 15.54
CA ASN A 149 11.06 -5.34 16.83
C ASN A 149 10.67 -3.88 17.10
N MET A 150 9.39 -3.62 17.30
CA MET A 150 8.86 -2.28 17.53
C MET A 150 9.05 -1.78 18.98
N GLU A 151 9.50 -2.63 19.91
CA GLU A 151 9.80 -2.21 21.28
C GLU A 151 11.15 -1.49 21.39
N ASP A 152 12.16 -1.96 20.63
CA ASP A 152 13.53 -1.44 20.71
C ASP A 152 14.12 -0.97 19.36
N GLY A 153 13.34 -1.08 18.28
CA GLY A 153 13.71 -0.69 16.92
C GLY A 153 14.79 -1.55 16.27
N LYS A 154 15.10 -2.74 16.84
CA LYS A 154 16.15 -3.60 16.30
C LYS A 154 15.66 -4.48 15.17
N ILE A 155 16.48 -4.60 14.15
CA ILE A 155 16.32 -5.62 13.11
C ILE A 155 16.69 -6.97 13.74
N LEU A 156 15.70 -7.85 13.88
CA LEU A 156 15.89 -9.18 14.46
C LEU A 156 16.52 -10.15 13.46
N ARG A 157 16.05 -10.11 12.22
CA ARG A 157 16.55 -10.91 11.10
C ARG A 157 16.02 -10.37 9.78
N ASN A 158 16.57 -10.84 8.68
CA ASN A 158 15.99 -10.73 7.35
C ASN A 158 15.60 -12.12 6.82
N MET A 159 14.57 -12.13 5.98
CA MET A 159 14.15 -13.30 5.20
C MET A 159 14.63 -13.11 3.76
N GLN A 160 15.39 -14.10 3.29
CA GLN A 160 16.02 -14.09 1.97
C GLN A 160 15.40 -15.15 1.09
N GLY A 161 15.30 -14.85 -0.20
CA GLY A 161 14.75 -15.78 -1.17
C GLY A 161 14.39 -15.13 -2.48
N HIS A 162 13.73 -13.97 -2.48
CA HIS A 162 13.50 -13.20 -3.69
C HIS A 162 14.83 -12.79 -4.34
N THR A 163 14.81 -12.69 -5.67
CA THR A 163 15.99 -12.33 -6.47
C THR A 163 15.87 -10.95 -7.10
N ASP A 164 14.78 -10.25 -6.80
CA ASP A 164 14.51 -8.90 -7.25
C ASP A 164 13.61 -8.16 -6.26
N TYR A 165 13.31 -6.88 -6.49
CA TYR A 165 12.56 -5.97 -5.62
C TYR A 165 11.27 -6.59 -5.09
N ILE A 166 11.03 -6.43 -3.80
CA ILE A 166 9.77 -6.84 -3.18
C ILE A 166 8.78 -5.68 -3.29
N HIS A 167 7.62 -5.95 -3.89
CA HIS A 167 6.58 -4.93 -4.12
C HIS A 167 5.46 -4.95 -3.09
N GLY A 168 5.15 -6.10 -2.52
CA GLY A 168 4.03 -6.24 -1.62
C GLY A 168 4.20 -7.32 -0.58
N LEU A 169 3.56 -7.11 0.56
CA LEU A 169 3.46 -8.05 1.66
C LEU A 169 2.00 -8.16 2.10
N SER A 170 1.58 -9.35 2.49
CA SER A 170 0.32 -9.57 3.20
C SER A 170 0.58 -10.48 4.38
N LEU A 171 -0.02 -10.19 5.55
CA LEU A 171 0.24 -10.88 6.82
C LEU A 171 -1.05 -11.43 7.41
N MET A 172 -1.05 -12.70 7.78
CA MET A 172 -2.14 -13.34 8.49
C MET A 172 -1.61 -14.28 9.58
N GLY A 173 -1.81 -13.90 10.82
CA GLY A 173 -1.31 -14.69 11.97
C GLY A 173 0.20 -14.90 11.93
N SER A 174 0.64 -16.15 11.80
CA SER A 174 2.06 -16.52 11.67
C SER A 174 2.50 -16.79 10.23
N GLN A 175 1.69 -16.43 9.25
CA GLN A 175 2.01 -16.57 7.83
C GLN A 175 2.17 -15.20 7.19
N LEU A 176 3.17 -15.08 6.32
CA LEU A 176 3.41 -13.91 5.49
C LEU A 176 3.45 -14.35 4.03
N ALA A 177 2.83 -13.58 3.17
CA ALA A 177 2.98 -13.68 1.73
C ALA A 177 3.74 -12.48 1.20
N SER A 178 4.64 -12.68 0.24
CA SER A 178 5.38 -11.62 -0.44
C SER A 178 5.34 -11.78 -1.94
N CYS A 179 5.36 -10.68 -2.67
CA CYS A 179 5.44 -10.65 -4.12
C CYS A 179 6.55 -9.73 -4.61
N SER A 180 7.09 -10.02 -5.79
CA SER A 180 8.34 -9.41 -6.26
C SER A 180 8.37 -9.20 -7.78
N GLU A 181 9.27 -8.31 -8.20
CA GLU A 181 9.71 -8.12 -9.58
C GLU A 181 10.30 -9.41 -10.18
N ASP A 182 10.82 -10.35 -9.35
CA ASP A 182 11.32 -11.64 -9.81
C ASP A 182 10.23 -12.54 -10.42
N GLY A 183 8.97 -12.14 -10.31
CA GLY A 183 7.80 -12.84 -10.86
C GLY A 183 7.30 -13.98 -9.98
N THR A 184 7.75 -14.04 -8.72
CA THR A 184 7.32 -15.05 -7.76
C THR A 184 6.47 -14.45 -6.65
N VAL A 185 5.58 -15.27 -6.12
CA VAL A 185 4.95 -15.09 -4.81
C VAL A 185 5.55 -16.13 -3.87
N ARG A 186 5.96 -15.70 -2.68
CA ARG A 186 6.53 -16.58 -1.65
C ARG A 186 5.66 -16.56 -0.41
N LEU A 187 5.44 -17.76 0.16
CA LEU A 187 4.78 -17.95 1.44
C LEU A 187 5.81 -18.29 2.50
N TRP A 188 5.68 -17.65 3.66
CA TRP A 188 6.60 -17.78 4.78
C TRP A 188 5.84 -18.18 6.02
N ASP A 189 6.34 -19.20 6.72
CA ASP A 189 5.95 -19.46 8.11
C ASP A 189 6.93 -18.69 9.01
N LEU A 190 6.44 -17.67 9.70
CA LEU A 190 7.26 -16.77 10.51
C LEU A 190 7.99 -17.44 11.67
N ARG A 191 7.60 -18.67 11.99
CA ARG A 191 8.28 -19.54 12.99
C ARG A 191 9.49 -20.26 12.39
N LYS A 192 9.63 -20.28 11.06
CA LYS A 192 10.71 -20.91 10.30
C LYS A 192 11.64 -19.87 9.69
N LYS A 193 12.79 -20.31 9.20
CA LYS A 193 13.76 -19.41 8.54
C LYS A 193 13.54 -19.32 7.03
N GLU A 194 13.02 -20.35 6.41
CA GLU A 194 12.88 -20.47 4.96
C GLU A 194 11.42 -20.30 4.55
N ASN A 195 11.20 -19.91 3.28
CA ASN A 195 9.85 -19.91 2.71
C ASN A 195 9.30 -21.34 2.64
N THR A 196 7.99 -21.45 2.75
CA THR A 196 7.30 -22.75 2.70
C THR A 196 6.91 -23.13 1.28
N ASN A 197 6.45 -22.16 0.48
CA ASN A 197 5.99 -22.36 -0.89
C ASN A 197 6.42 -21.21 -1.79
N ILE A 198 6.58 -21.52 -3.07
CA ILE A 198 6.86 -20.55 -4.12
C ILE A 198 5.84 -20.76 -5.25
N LEU A 199 5.20 -19.68 -5.66
CA LEU A 199 4.30 -19.65 -6.81
C LEU A 199 4.92 -18.79 -7.90
N THR A 200 4.83 -19.25 -9.15
CA THR A 200 5.39 -18.57 -10.34
C THR A 200 4.30 -18.31 -11.38
N PRO A 201 3.41 -17.32 -11.18
CA PRO A 201 2.24 -17.10 -12.03
C PRO A 201 2.58 -16.89 -13.51
N HIS A 202 3.69 -16.22 -13.80
CA HIS A 202 4.14 -15.93 -15.16
C HIS A 202 4.54 -17.16 -15.99
N LEU A 203 4.73 -18.32 -15.36
CA LEU A 203 5.04 -19.60 -16.05
C LEU A 203 3.78 -20.43 -16.34
N ILE A 204 2.60 -19.95 -15.97
CA ILE A 204 1.34 -20.68 -16.14
C ILE A 204 0.58 -20.03 -17.28
N ASP A 205 0.41 -20.76 -18.38
CA ASP A 205 -0.14 -20.26 -19.65
C ASP A 205 -1.43 -19.45 -19.51
N LYS A 206 -2.37 -19.92 -18.69
CA LYS A 206 -3.66 -19.25 -18.48
C LYS A 206 -3.56 -17.93 -17.69
N VAL A 207 -2.45 -17.69 -17.01
CA VAL A 207 -2.21 -16.51 -16.16
C VAL A 207 -1.20 -15.57 -16.79
N ALA A 208 -0.25 -16.11 -17.54
CA ALA A 208 0.87 -15.39 -18.14
C ALA A 208 0.39 -14.33 -19.14
N ARG A 209 0.99 -13.14 -19.07
CA ARG A 209 0.85 -12.06 -20.05
C ARG A 209 2.25 -11.55 -20.43
N PRO A 210 2.99 -12.26 -21.34
CA PRO A 210 4.40 -11.97 -21.60
C PRO A 210 4.72 -10.53 -22.03
N LYS A 211 3.75 -9.84 -22.65
CA LYS A 211 3.90 -8.43 -23.06
C LYS A 211 3.97 -7.45 -21.90
N LEU A 212 3.41 -7.81 -20.75
CA LEU A 212 3.37 -6.99 -19.52
C LEU A 212 4.47 -7.37 -18.53
N GLY A 213 5.25 -8.41 -18.82
CA GLY A 213 6.34 -8.87 -17.97
C GLY A 213 5.91 -9.90 -16.91
N LYS A 214 6.84 -10.18 -15.99
CA LYS A 214 6.65 -11.21 -14.96
C LYS A 214 6.34 -10.65 -13.56
N TRP A 215 6.60 -9.38 -13.32
CA TRP A 215 6.50 -8.72 -12.02
C TRP A 215 5.14 -8.90 -11.33
N ILE A 216 5.15 -9.06 -10.03
CA ILE A 216 3.95 -9.16 -9.19
C ILE A 216 3.98 -8.03 -8.17
N ALA A 217 2.95 -7.16 -8.18
CA ALA A 217 2.82 -6.05 -7.23
C ALA A 217 1.61 -6.20 -6.30
N ALA A 218 0.53 -6.78 -6.80
CA ALA A 218 -0.66 -7.00 -6.02
C ALA A 218 -0.60 -8.34 -5.30
N ILE A 219 -0.80 -8.32 -3.99
CA ILE A 219 -0.87 -9.53 -3.16
C ILE A 219 -1.83 -9.33 -2.00
N ASP A 220 -2.64 -10.34 -1.75
CA ASP A 220 -3.40 -10.49 -0.52
C ASP A 220 -3.72 -11.97 -0.28
N PHE A 221 -4.01 -12.39 0.96
CA PHE A 221 -4.40 -13.76 1.20
C PHE A 221 -5.25 -13.93 2.47
N THR A 222 -6.00 -15.00 2.49
CA THR A 222 -6.80 -15.49 3.60
C THR A 222 -6.38 -16.93 3.93
N GLU A 223 -7.07 -17.59 4.85
CA GLU A 223 -6.80 -18.99 5.19
C GLU A 223 -6.91 -19.93 3.97
N ASP A 224 -7.90 -19.69 3.09
CA ASP A 224 -8.20 -20.54 1.95
C ASP A 224 -7.70 -20.01 0.61
N TRP A 225 -7.48 -18.70 0.48
CA TRP A 225 -7.25 -18.04 -0.79
C TRP A 225 -6.01 -17.17 -0.81
N LEU A 226 -5.25 -17.25 -1.91
CA LEU A 226 -4.18 -16.33 -2.26
C LEU A 226 -4.59 -15.57 -3.52
N LEU A 227 -4.50 -14.25 -3.46
CA LEU A 227 -4.77 -13.33 -4.58
C LEU A 227 -3.45 -12.70 -5.00
N CYS A 228 -3.11 -12.76 -6.30
CA CYS A 228 -1.93 -12.07 -6.82
C CYS A 228 -2.11 -11.61 -8.26
N GLY A 229 -1.38 -10.58 -8.64
CA GLY A 229 -1.39 -10.01 -9.98
C GLY A 229 -0.30 -8.98 -10.19
N GLY A 230 -0.08 -8.63 -11.47
CA GLY A 230 0.95 -7.66 -11.85
C GLY A 230 1.06 -7.57 -13.36
N GLY A 231 2.21 -7.92 -13.93
CA GLY A 231 2.37 -8.28 -15.33
C GLY A 231 1.47 -9.46 -15.70
N PRO A 232 1.54 -10.61 -15.01
CA PRO A 232 0.54 -11.67 -15.12
C PRO A 232 -0.86 -11.21 -14.73
N SER A 233 -1.89 -11.92 -15.21
CA SER A 233 -3.28 -11.64 -14.88
C SER A 233 -3.54 -11.72 -13.39
N LEU A 234 -4.47 -10.90 -12.89
CA LEU A 234 -4.98 -11.08 -11.54
C LEU A 234 -5.59 -12.48 -11.44
N SER A 235 -5.22 -13.20 -10.40
CA SER A 235 -5.61 -14.59 -10.22
C SER A 235 -5.79 -14.96 -8.76
N LEU A 236 -6.81 -15.77 -8.50
CA LEU A 236 -7.16 -16.31 -7.19
C LEU A 236 -6.74 -17.78 -7.13
N TRP A 237 -6.02 -18.15 -6.09
CA TRP A 237 -5.40 -19.46 -5.91
C TRP A 237 -5.90 -20.10 -4.63
N HIS A 238 -6.14 -21.40 -4.67
CA HIS A 238 -6.52 -22.15 -3.49
C HIS A 238 -5.25 -22.46 -2.65
N MET A 239 -5.19 -22.01 -1.40
CA MET A 239 -4.01 -22.13 -0.54
C MET A 239 -3.54 -23.57 -0.31
N ARG A 240 -4.46 -24.53 -0.29
CA ARG A 240 -4.12 -25.93 -0.03
C ARG A 240 -3.48 -26.63 -1.22
N THR A 241 -4.02 -26.41 -2.43
CA THR A 241 -3.54 -27.08 -3.66
C THR A 241 -2.53 -26.26 -4.42
N MET A 242 -2.45 -24.94 -4.18
CA MET A 242 -1.69 -23.97 -4.95
C MET A 242 -2.06 -23.95 -6.43
N GLU A 243 -3.33 -24.27 -6.74
CA GLU A 243 -3.88 -24.20 -8.09
C GLU A 243 -4.70 -22.93 -8.28
N ALA A 244 -4.62 -22.34 -9.48
CA ALA A 244 -5.43 -21.19 -9.83
C ALA A 244 -6.89 -21.59 -10.00
N ALA A 245 -7.73 -21.11 -9.10
CA ALA A 245 -9.16 -21.30 -9.12
C ALA A 245 -9.83 -20.36 -10.15
N THR A 246 -9.44 -19.08 -10.15
CA THR A 246 -9.99 -18.06 -11.04
C THR A 246 -8.88 -17.19 -11.61
N VAL A 247 -8.97 -16.90 -12.91
CA VAL A 247 -8.19 -15.87 -13.59
C VAL A 247 -9.17 -14.77 -14.00
N PHE A 248 -8.95 -13.57 -13.53
CA PHE A 248 -9.88 -12.47 -13.74
C PHE A 248 -9.67 -11.82 -15.10
N GLU A 249 -10.76 -11.66 -15.85
CA GLU A 249 -10.78 -10.98 -17.15
C GLU A 249 -10.84 -9.45 -16.93
N LEU A 250 -9.69 -8.85 -16.67
CA LEU A 250 -9.54 -7.40 -16.59
C LEU A 250 -8.91 -6.87 -17.89
N PRO A 251 -9.01 -5.55 -18.16
CA PRO A 251 -8.29 -4.92 -19.27
C PRO A 251 -6.81 -5.31 -19.28
N ASP A 252 -6.20 -5.38 -20.46
CA ASP A 252 -4.80 -5.78 -20.65
C ASP A 252 -3.82 -4.69 -20.16
N GLN A 253 -3.81 -4.51 -18.84
CA GLN A 253 -3.05 -3.50 -18.10
C GLN A 253 -2.43 -4.12 -16.84
N GLY A 254 -1.34 -3.52 -16.35
CA GLY A 254 -0.68 -3.96 -15.13
C GLY A 254 -1.57 -3.79 -13.89
N ILE A 255 -1.54 -4.76 -12.99
CA ILE A 255 -2.26 -4.72 -11.72
C ILE A 255 -1.27 -4.32 -10.62
N HIS A 256 -1.53 -3.20 -9.95
CA HIS A 256 -0.64 -2.69 -8.89
C HIS A 256 -1.12 -3.04 -7.49
N VAL A 257 -2.42 -3.12 -7.29
CA VAL A 257 -3.00 -3.41 -5.98
C VAL A 257 -4.24 -4.29 -6.11
N ALA A 258 -4.38 -5.25 -5.22
CA ALA A 258 -5.59 -6.04 -5.06
C ALA A 258 -5.78 -6.44 -3.60
N LYS A 259 -7.03 -6.51 -3.17
CA LYS A 259 -7.44 -6.86 -1.81
C LYS A 259 -8.59 -7.86 -1.83
N ILE A 260 -8.58 -8.77 -0.89
CA ILE A 260 -9.71 -9.63 -0.56
C ILE A 260 -10.54 -8.91 0.49
N TYR A 261 -11.81 -8.70 0.21
CA TYR A 261 -12.74 -8.06 1.13
C TYR A 261 -14.05 -8.87 1.17
N GLU A 262 -14.36 -9.47 2.32
CA GLU A 262 -15.45 -10.44 2.45
C GLU A 262 -15.28 -11.56 1.37
N GLU A 263 -16.31 -11.78 0.54
CA GLU A 263 -16.27 -12.73 -0.58
C GLU A 263 -16.04 -12.04 -1.93
N ARG A 264 -15.28 -10.93 -1.93
CA ARG A 264 -15.02 -10.08 -3.12
C ARG A 264 -13.53 -9.83 -3.27
N VAL A 265 -13.18 -9.50 -4.49
CA VAL A 265 -11.87 -8.98 -4.85
C VAL A 265 -12.02 -7.51 -5.26
N ILE A 266 -11.20 -6.65 -4.69
CA ILE A 266 -11.07 -5.25 -5.10
C ILE A 266 -9.71 -5.13 -5.77
N ALA A 267 -9.65 -4.68 -7.02
CA ALA A 267 -8.40 -4.62 -7.78
C ALA A 267 -8.29 -3.35 -8.63
N ALA A 268 -7.06 -2.84 -8.75
CA ALA A 268 -6.75 -1.71 -9.60
C ALA A 268 -5.28 -1.75 -10.06
N GLY A 269 -4.95 -0.88 -11.00
CA GLY A 269 -3.60 -0.79 -11.56
C GLY A 269 -3.49 0.33 -12.59
N ALA A 270 -2.87 0.06 -13.75
CA ALA A 270 -2.67 1.02 -14.83
C ALA A 270 -3.97 1.36 -15.59
N SER A 271 -4.99 1.76 -14.84
CA SER A 271 -6.34 2.06 -15.32
C SER A 271 -7.00 3.09 -14.39
N PRO A 272 -7.82 4.02 -14.92
CA PRO A 272 -8.56 4.97 -14.09
C PRO A 272 -9.81 4.35 -13.46
N HIS A 273 -9.74 3.08 -13.06
CA HIS A 273 -10.86 2.35 -12.47
C HIS A 273 -10.41 1.39 -11.39
N VAL A 274 -11.24 1.25 -10.37
CA VAL A 274 -11.21 0.15 -9.41
C VAL A 274 -12.32 -0.84 -9.75
N TYR A 275 -11.97 -2.12 -9.77
CA TYR A 275 -12.89 -3.22 -10.08
C TYR A 275 -13.25 -3.96 -8.81
N HIS A 276 -14.54 -4.19 -8.61
CA HIS A 276 -15.07 -5.10 -7.61
C HIS A 276 -15.54 -6.37 -8.32
N LEU A 277 -15.02 -7.50 -7.91
CA LEU A 277 -15.20 -8.78 -8.59
C LEU A 277 -15.68 -9.84 -7.60
N THR A 278 -16.49 -10.79 -8.07
CA THR A 278 -16.74 -12.01 -7.31
C THR A 278 -15.54 -12.95 -7.39
N TYR A 279 -15.46 -13.95 -6.54
CA TYR A 279 -14.42 -15.01 -6.64
C TYR A 279 -14.54 -15.84 -7.94
N GLN A 280 -15.69 -15.83 -8.59
CA GLN A 280 -15.93 -16.47 -9.90
C GLN A 280 -15.45 -15.60 -11.08
N GLY A 281 -15.07 -14.33 -10.82
CA GLY A 281 -14.58 -13.41 -11.86
C GLY A 281 -15.63 -12.45 -12.42
N GLU A 282 -16.86 -12.47 -11.91
CA GLU A 282 -17.90 -11.53 -12.36
C GLU A 282 -17.63 -10.12 -11.82
N THR A 283 -17.77 -9.11 -12.67
CA THR A 283 -17.65 -7.71 -12.27
C THR A 283 -18.91 -7.22 -11.57
N LEU A 284 -18.81 -6.92 -10.28
CA LEU A 284 -19.89 -6.35 -9.47
C LEU A 284 -20.00 -4.83 -9.62
N ALA A 285 -18.85 -4.15 -9.69
CA ALA A 285 -18.77 -2.71 -9.88
C ALA A 285 -17.47 -2.32 -10.57
N LYS A 286 -17.53 -1.22 -11.31
CA LYS A 286 -16.39 -0.54 -11.92
C LYS A 286 -16.45 0.92 -11.49
N VAL A 287 -15.60 1.29 -10.54
CA VAL A 287 -15.58 2.63 -9.92
C VAL A 287 -14.56 3.50 -10.64
N PRO A 288 -14.95 4.61 -11.28
CA PRO A 288 -14.02 5.55 -11.88
C PRO A 288 -13.23 6.27 -10.79
N THR A 289 -11.97 6.60 -11.08
CA THR A 289 -11.06 7.29 -10.17
C THR A 289 -10.52 8.56 -10.79
N SER A 290 -10.07 9.49 -9.96
CA SER A 290 -9.36 10.71 -10.38
C SER A 290 -7.94 10.45 -10.89
N SER A 291 -7.39 9.27 -10.61
CA SER A 291 -6.07 8.83 -11.03
C SER A 291 -6.11 8.02 -12.33
N ASN A 292 -5.17 8.25 -13.24
CA ASN A 292 -5.00 7.42 -14.43
C ASN A 292 -4.40 6.05 -14.12
N THR A 293 -3.63 5.97 -13.05
CA THR A 293 -3.04 4.73 -12.51
C THR A 293 -3.24 4.73 -11.01
N VAL A 294 -3.79 3.65 -10.48
CA VAL A 294 -4.00 3.45 -9.04
C VAL A 294 -2.84 2.62 -8.50
N TYR A 295 -2.17 3.14 -7.48
CA TYR A 295 -1.06 2.46 -6.81
C TYR A 295 -1.43 1.87 -5.46
N ASN A 296 -2.40 2.47 -4.79
CA ASN A 296 -2.75 2.05 -3.44
C ASN A 296 -4.26 2.07 -3.19
N ILE A 297 -4.74 1.04 -2.51
CA ILE A 297 -6.10 0.94 -1.99
C ILE A 297 -6.01 0.53 -0.53
N THR A 298 -6.69 1.28 0.33
CA THR A 298 -6.86 0.91 1.74
C THR A 298 -8.31 1.03 2.15
N TYR A 299 -8.75 0.20 3.08
CA TYR A 299 -10.10 0.25 3.60
C TYR A 299 -10.17 -0.02 5.10
N GLN A 300 -11.23 0.44 5.71
CA GLN A 300 -11.63 0.09 7.08
C GLN A 300 -13.15 -0.05 7.17
N GLU A 301 -13.62 -0.78 8.17
CA GLU A 301 -15.04 -0.93 8.45
C GLU A 301 -15.49 -0.11 9.65
N THR A 302 -14.63 0.04 10.64
CA THR A 302 -14.89 0.74 11.89
C THR A 302 -13.79 1.75 12.20
N PRO A 303 -14.12 2.89 12.81
CA PRO A 303 -15.44 3.36 13.28
C PRO A 303 -16.39 3.77 12.14
N GLN A 304 -15.87 4.03 10.96
CA GLN A 304 -16.60 4.41 9.76
C GLN A 304 -16.16 3.54 8.60
N LYS A 305 -17.11 3.01 7.81
CA LYS A 305 -16.82 2.20 6.63
C LYS A 305 -16.31 3.11 5.51
N VAL A 306 -15.05 2.95 5.14
CA VAL A 306 -14.36 3.78 4.15
C VAL A 306 -13.42 2.94 3.30
N LEU A 307 -13.49 3.12 1.99
CA LEU A 307 -12.49 2.69 1.02
C LEU A 307 -11.81 3.94 0.46
N SER A 308 -10.50 4.02 0.52
CA SER A 308 -9.70 5.10 -0.05
C SER A 308 -8.82 4.59 -1.17
N ILE A 309 -8.77 5.33 -2.27
CA ILE A 309 -8.07 5.00 -3.50
C ILE A 309 -7.10 6.13 -3.81
N ALA A 310 -5.86 5.80 -4.11
CA ALA A 310 -4.80 6.76 -4.42
C ALA A 310 -3.92 6.29 -5.58
N GLY A 311 -3.32 7.26 -6.30
CA GLY A 311 -2.48 6.94 -7.43
C GLY A 311 -1.84 8.16 -8.08
N SER A 312 -1.77 8.16 -9.41
CA SER A 312 -1.13 9.20 -10.23
C SER A 312 -1.96 10.49 -10.32
N SER A 313 -2.33 11.04 -9.18
CA SER A 313 -3.05 12.31 -9.07
C SER A 313 -2.79 12.97 -7.72
N ASN A 314 -3.20 14.25 -7.61
CA ASN A 314 -3.18 14.99 -6.34
C ASN A 314 -4.44 14.72 -5.48
N ASN A 315 -5.23 13.71 -5.83
CA ASN A 315 -6.51 13.44 -5.20
C ASN A 315 -6.51 12.05 -4.57
N LEU A 316 -7.28 11.93 -3.47
CA LEU A 316 -7.71 10.66 -2.92
C LEU A 316 -9.21 10.51 -3.18
N ASP A 317 -9.59 9.44 -3.81
CA ASP A 317 -10.99 9.09 -4.04
C ASP A 317 -11.50 8.28 -2.85
N VAL A 318 -12.57 8.74 -2.20
CA VAL A 318 -13.10 8.16 -0.98
C VAL A 318 -14.52 7.66 -1.19
N CYS A 319 -14.74 6.38 -0.88
CA CYS A 319 -16.00 5.67 -1.07
C CYS A 319 -16.52 5.18 0.29
N THR A 320 -17.69 5.64 0.73
CA THR A 320 -18.28 5.22 2.02
C THR A 320 -19.09 3.93 1.92
N ASN A 321 -19.50 3.56 0.72
CA ASN A 321 -20.21 2.31 0.44
C ASN A 321 -19.43 1.32 -0.43
N PHE A 322 -18.18 1.65 -0.78
CA PHE A 322 -17.25 0.92 -1.62
C PHE A 322 -17.61 0.83 -3.12
N ASN A 323 -18.85 1.09 -3.52
CA ASN A 323 -19.32 0.87 -4.90
C ASN A 323 -19.18 2.10 -5.80
N TYR A 324 -19.04 3.30 -5.23
CA TYR A 324 -18.81 4.54 -5.98
C TYR A 324 -18.03 5.56 -5.14
N CYS A 325 -17.30 6.46 -5.82
CA CYS A 325 -16.60 7.57 -5.17
C CYS A 325 -17.58 8.68 -4.85
N GLU A 326 -17.67 9.06 -3.58
CA GLU A 326 -18.56 10.12 -3.08
C GLU A 326 -17.80 11.40 -2.81
N ILE A 327 -16.55 11.28 -2.40
CA ILE A 327 -15.75 12.39 -1.89
C ILE A 327 -14.37 12.33 -2.54
N ILE A 328 -13.87 13.50 -2.91
CA ILE A 328 -12.50 13.68 -3.39
C ILE A 328 -11.76 14.57 -2.39
N LEU A 329 -10.73 14.01 -1.75
CA LEU A 329 -9.83 14.76 -0.88
C LEU A 329 -8.61 15.21 -1.69
N LYS A 330 -8.20 16.47 -1.52
CA LYS A 330 -7.03 17.03 -2.19
C LYS A 330 -5.81 16.89 -1.29
N PHE A 331 -4.71 16.45 -1.86
CA PHE A 331 -3.41 16.46 -1.20
C PHE A 331 -2.93 17.91 -1.04
N ALA A 332 -2.15 18.21 0.02
CA ALA A 332 -1.65 19.56 0.33
C ALA A 332 -0.63 20.08 -0.69
#